data_3e34899177bccbea3bb5605216aff101
#
_entry.id   3e34899177bccbea3bb5605216aff101
#
_cell.length_a   1.000
_cell.length_b   1.000
_cell.length_c   1.000
_cell.angle_alpha   90.00
_cell.angle_beta   90.00
_cell.angle_gamma   90.00
#
_symmetry.space_group_name_H-M   'P 1'
#
loop_
_entity.id
_entity.type
_entity.pdbx_description
1 polymer ?
#
loop_
_entity_poly.entity_id
_entity_poly.type
_entity_poly.pdbx_seq_one_letter_code
_entity_poly.pdbx_strand_id
1 'polypeptide(L)'
;MKFQILLFFLGRMIKSKAKSDPEYKKKLAEKNCTVQIKTADNKKGRYYTFTNGEMTTAKGVAAKSDVAIVWQDAKIAFETLKKGNQKATMQCIQNGQLKLEGDGGVALWFMDKAKQAR
;
A
#
# COMPACT_ATOMS: atom_id res chain seq x y z
N MET A 1 -11.91 -11.45 1.35
CA MET A 1 -12.84 -10.33 1.53
C MET A 1 -12.35 -9.27 2.49
N LYS A 2 -11.98 -9.62 3.72
CA LYS A 2 -11.47 -8.65 4.70
C LYS A 2 -10.25 -7.88 4.19
N PHE A 3 -9.35 -8.56 3.50
CA PHE A 3 -8.16 -7.96 2.93
C PHE A 3 -8.52 -6.89 1.90
N GLN A 4 -9.46 -7.16 0.99
CA GLN A 4 -9.90 -6.20 -0.03
C GLN A 4 -10.56 -4.98 0.61
N ILE A 5 -11.38 -5.21 1.64
CA ILE A 5 -12.03 -4.11 2.37
C ILE A 5 -10.99 -3.23 3.04
N LEU A 6 -9.97 -3.84 3.67
CA LEU A 6 -8.90 -3.11 4.33
C LEU A 6 -8.13 -2.23 3.32
N LEU A 7 -7.82 -2.77 2.14
CA LEU A 7 -7.12 -2.02 1.10
C LEU A 7 -7.97 -0.85 0.59
N PHE A 8 -9.27 -1.04 0.46
CA PHE A 8 -10.20 0.01 0.07
C PHE A 8 -10.20 1.15 1.09
N PHE A 9 -10.30 0.82 2.38
CA PHE A 9 -10.29 1.84 3.43
C PHE A 9 -8.94 2.54 3.54
N LEU A 10 -7.85 1.82 3.30
CA LEU A 10 -6.52 2.44 3.26
C LEU A 10 -6.49 3.56 2.22
N GLY A 11 -6.99 3.29 1.01
CA GLY A 11 -7.08 4.30 -0.03
C GLY A 11 -7.93 5.50 0.38
N ARG A 12 -9.06 5.24 1.03
CA ARG A 12 -9.93 6.31 1.52
C ARG A 12 -9.25 7.17 2.57
N MET A 13 -8.50 6.54 3.48
CA MET A 13 -7.77 7.28 4.50
C MET A 13 -6.70 8.17 3.91
N ILE A 14 -5.96 7.68 2.92
CA ILE A 14 -4.94 8.48 2.24
C ILE A 14 -5.57 9.68 1.54
N LYS A 15 -6.66 9.46 0.81
CA LYS A 15 -7.37 10.55 0.12
C LYS A 15 -7.91 11.58 1.10
N SER A 16 -8.50 11.11 2.19
CA SER A 16 -9.07 11.99 3.21
C SER A 16 -8.00 12.84 3.87
N LYS A 17 -6.87 12.24 4.21
CA LYS A 17 -5.75 12.95 4.82
C LYS A 17 -5.18 14.00 3.87
N ALA A 18 -5.02 13.65 2.58
CA ALA A 18 -4.51 14.58 1.58
C ALA A 18 -5.43 15.77 1.39
N LYS A 19 -6.74 15.55 1.52
CA LYS A 19 -7.74 16.60 1.37
C LYS A 19 -7.75 17.55 2.57
N SER A 20 -7.53 17.03 3.77
CA SER A 20 -7.62 17.81 5.01
C SER A 20 -6.28 18.39 5.46
N ASP A 21 -5.15 17.86 4.97
CA ASP A 21 -3.81 18.24 5.42
C ASP A 21 -2.94 18.63 4.21
N PRO A 22 -2.77 19.94 3.95
CA PRO A 22 -1.97 20.38 2.79
C PRO A 22 -0.51 19.93 2.85
N GLU A 23 0.06 19.78 4.03
CA GLU A 23 1.43 19.30 4.19
C GLU A 23 1.56 17.86 3.74
N TYR A 24 0.59 17.02 4.10
CA TYR A 24 0.57 15.64 3.68
C TYR A 24 0.44 15.55 2.16
N LYS A 25 -0.42 16.37 1.56
CA LYS A 25 -0.60 16.41 0.11
C LYS A 25 0.69 16.81 -0.60
N LYS A 26 1.45 17.76 -0.05
CA LYS A 26 2.77 18.13 -0.58
C LYS A 26 3.72 16.95 -0.57
N LYS A 27 3.71 16.15 0.50
CA LYS A 27 4.56 14.97 0.60
C LYS A 27 4.17 13.92 -0.43
N LEU A 28 2.87 13.75 -0.70
CA LEU A 28 2.43 12.84 -1.76
C LEU A 28 2.90 13.31 -3.14
N ALA A 29 3.00 14.62 -3.35
CA ALA A 29 3.43 15.18 -4.62
C ALA A 29 4.92 14.96 -4.91
N GLU A 30 5.69 14.54 -3.91
CA GLU A 30 7.13 14.29 -4.08
C GLU A 30 7.42 13.12 -5.01
N LYS A 31 6.48 12.19 -5.15
CA LYS A 31 6.66 11.02 -6.01
C LYS A 31 5.43 10.76 -6.86
N ASN A 32 5.66 10.59 -8.17
CA ASN A 32 4.65 10.09 -9.09
C ASN A 32 4.96 8.61 -9.31
N CYS A 33 4.08 7.74 -8.83
CA CYS A 33 4.35 6.31 -8.87
C CYS A 33 3.06 5.50 -8.75
N THR A 34 3.15 4.23 -9.12
CA THR A 34 2.07 3.27 -8.93
C THR A 34 2.56 2.18 -7.98
N VAL A 35 1.79 1.96 -6.91
CA VAL A 35 2.06 0.93 -5.91
C VAL A 35 0.90 -0.05 -5.93
N GLN A 36 1.19 -1.35 -6.02
CA GLN A 36 0.14 -2.34 -5.88
C GLN A 36 0.39 -3.21 -4.66
N ILE A 37 -0.69 -3.59 -4.00
CA ILE A 37 -0.68 -4.54 -2.90
C ILE A 37 -1.51 -5.73 -3.37
N LYS A 38 -0.90 -6.91 -3.39
CA LYS A 38 -1.56 -8.10 -3.94
C LYS A 38 -1.16 -9.36 -3.19
N THR A 39 -1.91 -10.43 -3.43
CA THR A 39 -1.53 -11.76 -2.97
C THR A 39 -0.65 -12.43 -4.03
N ALA A 40 0.16 -13.40 -3.59
CA ALA A 40 1.12 -14.08 -4.47
C ALA A 40 0.44 -14.83 -5.63
N ASP A 41 -0.81 -15.26 -5.43
CA ASP A 41 -1.58 -15.97 -6.48
C ASP A 41 -2.25 -15.02 -7.47
N ASN A 42 -2.09 -13.70 -7.31
CA ASN A 42 -2.68 -12.65 -8.15
C ASN A 42 -4.22 -12.62 -8.15
N LYS A 43 -4.87 -13.29 -7.19
CA LYS A 43 -6.32 -13.32 -7.13
C LYS A 43 -6.92 -12.11 -6.43
N LYS A 44 -6.18 -11.49 -5.54
CA LYS A 44 -6.64 -10.34 -4.78
C LYS A 44 -5.59 -9.24 -4.81
N GLY A 45 -6.04 -8.01 -4.91
CA GLY A 45 -5.14 -6.89 -4.92
C GLY A 45 -5.85 -5.58 -5.19
N ARG A 46 -5.11 -4.51 -5.05
CA ARG A 46 -5.53 -3.16 -5.36
C ARG A 46 -4.29 -2.34 -5.66
N TYR A 47 -4.38 -1.41 -6.57
CA TYR A 47 -3.26 -0.55 -6.86
C TYR A 47 -3.63 0.91 -6.63
N TYR A 48 -2.60 1.69 -6.32
CA TYR A 48 -2.70 3.12 -5.99
C TYR A 48 -1.75 3.88 -6.89
N THR A 49 -2.27 4.88 -7.60
CA THR A 49 -1.48 5.70 -8.52
C THR A 49 -1.41 7.11 -7.96
N PHE A 50 -0.19 7.61 -7.77
CA PHE A 50 0.07 8.95 -7.24
C PHE A 50 0.57 9.84 -8.36
N THR A 51 -0.13 10.93 -8.61
CA THR A 51 0.22 11.90 -9.66
C THR A 51 -0.01 13.31 -9.15
N ASN A 52 1.06 14.08 -9.02
CA ASN A 52 1.01 15.49 -8.60
C ASN A 52 0.25 15.70 -7.28
N GLY A 53 0.43 14.78 -6.33
CA GLY A 53 -0.21 14.85 -5.02
C GLY A 53 -1.62 14.28 -4.97
N GLU A 54 -2.15 13.83 -6.10
CA GLU A 54 -3.44 13.17 -6.14
C GLU A 54 -3.28 11.66 -6.23
N MET A 55 -4.16 10.94 -5.57
CA MET A 55 -4.13 9.48 -5.58
C MET A 55 -5.41 8.95 -6.21
N THR A 56 -5.24 8.05 -7.17
CA THR A 56 -6.34 7.24 -7.69
C THR A 56 -6.11 5.80 -7.29
N THR A 57 -7.16 5.02 -7.21
CA THR A 57 -7.06 3.62 -6.80
C THR A 57 -8.08 2.78 -7.56
N ALA A 58 -7.72 1.52 -7.80
CA ALA A 58 -8.62 0.57 -8.44
C ALA A 58 -8.38 -0.82 -7.88
N LYS A 59 -9.45 -1.60 -7.84
CA LYS A 59 -9.42 -3.00 -7.43
C LYS A 59 -8.79 -3.84 -8.54
N GLY A 60 -7.99 -4.82 -8.14
CA GLY A 60 -7.37 -5.76 -9.07
C GLY A 60 -5.86 -5.70 -9.04
N VAL A 61 -5.24 -6.47 -9.93
CA VAL A 61 -3.79 -6.55 -10.05
C VAL A 61 -3.37 -5.77 -11.29
N ALA A 62 -2.50 -4.77 -11.10
CA ALA A 62 -2.00 -3.96 -12.21
C ALA A 62 -0.94 -4.74 -12.98
N ALA A 63 -0.96 -4.62 -14.32
CA ALA A 63 0.06 -5.23 -15.17
C ALA A 63 1.44 -4.59 -14.94
N LYS A 64 1.45 -3.30 -14.64
CA LYS A 64 2.69 -2.55 -14.39
C LYS A 64 2.53 -1.71 -13.13
N SER A 65 3.58 -1.69 -12.32
CA SER A 65 3.66 -0.82 -11.15
C SER A 65 5.14 -0.56 -10.85
N ASP A 66 5.41 0.53 -10.13
CA ASP A 66 6.78 0.83 -9.71
C ASP A 66 7.23 -0.15 -8.63
N VAL A 67 6.29 -0.59 -7.80
CA VAL A 67 6.55 -1.63 -6.80
C VAL A 67 5.28 -2.43 -6.56
N ALA A 68 5.45 -3.72 -6.30
CA ALA A 68 4.38 -4.60 -5.84
C ALA A 68 4.71 -5.07 -4.43
N ILE A 69 3.78 -4.88 -3.52
CA ILE A 69 3.85 -5.41 -2.16
C ILE A 69 3.07 -6.71 -2.18
N VAL A 70 3.80 -7.83 -2.19
CA VAL A 70 3.23 -9.15 -2.43
C VAL A 70 3.13 -9.92 -1.13
N TRP A 71 1.91 -10.23 -0.72
CA TRP A 71 1.64 -11.02 0.47
C TRP A 71 1.45 -12.49 0.09
N GLN A 72 1.95 -13.38 0.95
CA GLN A 72 1.80 -14.82 0.73
C GLN A 72 0.33 -15.22 0.62
N ASP A 73 -0.52 -14.68 1.50
CA ASP A 73 -1.96 -14.86 1.41
C ASP A 73 -2.70 -13.68 2.07
N ALA A 74 -4.00 -13.60 1.81
CA ALA A 74 -4.83 -12.50 2.30
C ALA A 74 -4.99 -12.47 3.81
N LYS A 75 -4.98 -13.65 4.46
CA LYS A 75 -5.15 -13.75 5.90
C LYS A 75 -3.95 -13.14 6.63
N ILE A 76 -2.74 -13.50 6.20
CA ILE A 76 -1.50 -12.97 6.78
C ILE A 76 -1.46 -11.45 6.58
N ALA A 77 -1.81 -10.98 5.38
CA ALA A 77 -1.84 -9.56 5.06
C ALA A 77 -2.80 -8.81 5.98
N PHE A 78 -4.01 -9.31 6.12
CA PHE A 78 -5.03 -8.66 6.94
C PHE A 78 -4.58 -8.57 8.41
N GLU A 79 -4.09 -9.67 8.97
CA GLU A 79 -3.68 -9.70 10.37
C GLU A 79 -2.49 -8.78 10.64
N THR A 80 -1.53 -8.72 9.72
CA THR A 80 -0.36 -7.87 9.86
C THR A 80 -0.72 -6.41 9.74
N LEU A 81 -1.51 -6.05 8.73
CA LEU A 81 -1.94 -4.67 8.52
C LEU A 81 -2.86 -4.19 9.63
N LYS A 82 -3.68 -5.08 10.18
CA LYS A 82 -4.55 -4.77 11.31
C LYS A 82 -3.75 -4.36 12.54
N LYS A 83 -2.62 -5.03 12.80
CA LYS A 83 -1.74 -4.67 13.91
C LYS A 83 -1.14 -3.28 13.74
N GLY A 84 -0.89 -2.89 12.49
CA GLY A 84 -0.46 -1.55 12.16
C GLY A 84 0.91 -1.16 12.68
N ASN A 85 1.75 -2.11 13.07
CA ASN A 85 3.10 -1.78 13.55
C ASN A 85 4.16 -2.25 12.57
N GLN A 86 5.24 -1.49 12.53
CA GLN A 86 6.34 -1.74 11.60
C GLN A 86 7.07 -3.04 11.90
N LYS A 87 7.16 -3.42 13.17
CA LYS A 87 7.82 -4.66 13.58
C LYS A 87 7.15 -5.89 12.99
N ALA A 88 5.81 -5.95 13.02
CA ALA A 88 5.06 -7.07 12.44
C ALA A 88 5.30 -7.16 10.93
N THR A 89 5.34 -6.02 10.24
CA THR A 89 5.59 -5.96 8.81
C THR A 89 7.01 -6.46 8.49
N MET A 90 7.99 -6.01 9.25
CA MET A 90 9.39 -6.44 9.05
C MET A 90 9.56 -7.94 9.30
N GLN A 91 8.85 -8.50 10.27
CA GLN A 91 8.90 -9.94 10.52
C GLN A 91 8.35 -10.73 9.33
N CYS A 92 7.29 -10.23 8.69
CA CYS A 92 6.75 -10.86 7.48
C CYS A 92 7.77 -10.86 6.34
N ILE A 93 8.53 -9.77 6.19
CA ILE A 93 9.57 -9.69 5.17
C ILE A 93 10.65 -10.74 5.46
N GLN A 94 11.10 -10.85 6.70
CA GLN A 94 12.13 -11.80 7.11
C GLN A 94 11.69 -13.24 6.91
N ASN A 95 10.40 -13.54 7.13
CA ASN A 95 9.86 -14.88 7.03
C ASN A 95 9.43 -15.26 5.61
N GLY A 96 9.56 -14.34 4.65
CA GLY A 96 9.13 -14.58 3.28
C GLY A 96 7.63 -14.49 3.06
N GLN A 97 6.88 -14.03 4.05
CA GLN A 97 5.42 -13.86 3.95
C GLN A 97 5.03 -12.58 3.22
N LEU A 98 5.96 -11.63 3.14
CA LEU A 98 5.79 -10.37 2.43
C LEU A 98 7.03 -10.14 1.57
N LYS A 99 6.82 -9.92 0.28
CA LYS A 99 7.90 -9.63 -0.65
C LYS A 99 7.68 -8.29 -1.32
N LEU A 100 8.76 -7.56 -1.56
CA LEU A 100 8.72 -6.30 -2.30
C LEU A 100 9.34 -6.55 -3.67
N GLU A 101 8.53 -6.40 -4.72
CA GLU A 101 8.99 -6.56 -6.10
C GLU A 101 9.00 -5.21 -6.78
N GLY A 102 10.18 -4.76 -7.20
CA GLY A 102 10.36 -3.48 -7.85
C GLY A 102 11.13 -2.49 -6.98
N ASP A 103 10.72 -1.22 -7.01
CA ASP A 103 11.43 -0.15 -6.31
C ASP A 103 11.16 -0.16 -4.81
N GLY A 104 12.13 -0.65 -4.03
CA GLY A 104 12.02 -0.70 -2.57
C GLY A 104 11.88 0.67 -1.92
N GLY A 105 12.47 1.71 -2.50
CA GLY A 105 12.32 3.07 -1.99
C GLY A 105 10.89 3.58 -2.10
N VAL A 106 10.23 3.26 -3.21
CA VAL A 106 8.81 3.60 -3.39
C VAL A 106 7.96 2.84 -2.38
N ALA A 107 8.28 1.57 -2.12
CA ALA A 107 7.55 0.77 -1.12
C ALA A 107 7.64 1.38 0.27
N LEU A 108 8.85 1.78 0.69
CA LEU A 108 9.06 2.40 1.99
C LEU A 108 8.34 3.74 2.09
N TRP A 109 8.40 4.53 1.02
CA TRP A 109 7.69 5.80 0.94
C TRP A 109 6.18 5.60 1.10
N PHE A 110 5.63 4.61 0.39
CA PHE A 110 4.20 4.31 0.48
C PHE A 110 3.79 3.85 1.88
N MET A 111 4.58 2.97 2.48
CA MET A 111 4.30 2.48 3.84
C MET A 111 4.31 3.62 4.85
N ASP A 112 5.23 4.57 4.71
CA ASP A 112 5.29 5.75 5.56
C ASP A 112 4.04 6.63 5.39
N LYS A 113 3.61 6.87 4.14
CA LYS A 113 2.42 7.67 3.87
C LYS A 113 1.15 6.97 4.39
N ALA A 114 1.07 5.66 4.24
CA ALA A 114 -0.05 4.89 4.79
C ALA A 114 -0.11 4.98 6.30
N LYS A 115 1.05 4.93 6.97
CA LYS A 115 1.14 5.08 8.42
C LYS A 115 0.67 6.46 8.87
N GLN A 116 1.08 7.50 8.15
CA GLN A 116 0.69 8.88 8.48
C GLN A 116 -0.81 9.13 8.28
N ALA A 117 -1.44 8.38 7.38
CA ALA A 117 -2.88 8.52 7.10
C ALA A 117 -3.77 7.86 8.16
N ARG A 118 -3.22 7.05 9.01
CA ARG A 118 -3.97 6.30 10.03
C ARG A 118 -4.30 7.10 11.28
#